data_549b9278a5ce480b35462555ce236a36
#
_entry.id   549b9278a5ce480b35462555ce236a36
#
_cell.length_a   1.000
_cell.length_b   1.000
_cell.length_c   1.000
_cell.angle_alpha   90.00
_cell.angle_beta   90.00
_cell.angle_gamma   90.00
#
_symmetry.space_group_name_H-M   'P 1'
#
loop_
_entity.id
_entity.type
_entity.pdbx_description
1 polymer ?
#
loop_
_entity_poly.entity_id
_entity_poly.type
_entity_poly.pdbx_seq_one_letter_code
_entity_poly.pdbx_strand_id
1 'polypeptide(L)'
;MDGKPIAGPGPDRAVVFQQYSLFPWLTAKGNILFGIKQSGKKYSKKEREEKAEEYLRSVGLAAARDKYPSLLSGGMKQRVAVARALALESDVLLLDEPFGAIDPKLRLELQELVSSLCTTHKKTVVFVTHDIDEAILLADRIVVMEPGKIRSILQVELPHPRKRDDLIGTQGYEKLHRKLIASFYEQVQDNIDAGVAL
;
A
#
# COMPACT_ATOMS: atom_id res chain seq x y z
N MET A 1 12.92 14.24 0.98
CA MET A 1 13.36 12.91 1.34
C MET A 1 14.78 13.04 1.83
N ASP A 2 15.17 12.43 2.94
CA ASP A 2 16.49 12.60 3.58
C ASP A 2 16.92 14.08 3.76
N GLY A 3 15.99 14.92 4.21
CA GLY A 3 16.19 16.35 4.39
C GLY A 3 16.23 17.20 3.12
N LYS A 4 16.06 16.60 1.95
CA LYS A 4 16.05 17.29 0.66
C LYS A 4 14.62 17.50 0.14
N PRO A 5 14.31 18.63 -0.50
CA PRO A 5 13.02 18.85 -1.16
C PRO A 5 12.77 17.80 -2.25
N ILE A 6 11.51 17.42 -2.41
CA ILE A 6 11.07 16.55 -3.50
C ILE A 6 10.75 17.43 -4.72
N ALA A 7 11.53 17.29 -5.79
CA ALA A 7 11.37 18.12 -7.00
C ALA A 7 10.34 17.54 -8.02
N GLY A 8 9.96 16.27 -7.87
CA GLY A 8 9.03 15.60 -8.80
C GLY A 8 9.07 14.08 -8.66
N PRO A 9 8.44 13.31 -9.57
CA PRO A 9 8.56 11.87 -9.62
C PRO A 9 10.01 11.41 -9.74
N GLY A 10 10.37 10.31 -9.08
CA GLY A 10 11.73 9.78 -9.09
C GLY A 10 11.78 8.28 -8.78
N PRO A 11 12.90 7.59 -9.09
CA PRO A 11 13.07 6.16 -8.84
C PRO A 11 13.24 5.82 -7.36
N ASP A 12 13.42 6.82 -6.51
CA ASP A 12 13.58 6.74 -5.06
C ASP A 12 12.28 6.37 -4.33
N ARG A 13 11.15 6.44 -5.05
CA ARG A 13 9.82 6.10 -4.53
C ARG A 13 8.95 5.41 -5.56
N ALA A 14 8.21 4.40 -5.15
CA ALA A 14 7.21 3.74 -5.96
C ALA A 14 5.80 4.14 -5.51
N VAL A 15 4.85 4.18 -6.44
CA VAL A 15 3.45 4.51 -6.15
C VAL A 15 2.55 3.38 -6.63
N VAL A 16 1.61 2.98 -5.79
CA VAL A 16 0.47 2.13 -6.15
C VAL A 16 -0.79 2.96 -5.98
N PHE A 17 -1.49 3.20 -7.08
CA PHE A 17 -2.72 3.97 -7.11
C PHE A 17 -3.95 3.10 -6.85
N GLN A 18 -5.04 3.70 -6.44
CA GLN A 18 -6.35 3.08 -6.27
C GLN A 18 -6.81 2.33 -7.53
N GLN A 19 -6.62 2.92 -8.71
CA GLN A 19 -6.83 2.27 -10.00
C GLN A 19 -5.53 1.60 -10.44
N TYR A 20 -5.28 0.41 -10.12
CA TYR A 20 -4.11 -0.48 -10.38
C TYR A 20 -3.01 0.01 -11.34
N SER A 21 -3.33 0.93 -12.25
CA SER A 21 -2.44 1.58 -13.25
C SER A 21 -1.50 0.62 -13.98
N LEU A 22 -1.96 -0.62 -14.24
CA LEU A 22 -1.20 -1.58 -15.03
C LEU A 22 -1.18 -1.18 -16.50
N PHE A 23 -0.06 -1.45 -17.17
CA PHE A 23 0.05 -1.31 -18.62
C PHE A 23 -0.78 -2.40 -19.29
N PRO A 24 -1.91 -2.06 -19.97
CA PRO A 24 -2.83 -3.06 -20.50
C PRO A 24 -2.25 -3.88 -21.65
N TRP A 25 -1.22 -3.39 -22.31
CA TRP A 25 -0.47 -4.08 -23.38
C TRP A 25 0.67 -4.98 -22.89
N LEU A 26 0.93 -5.03 -21.60
CA LEU A 26 1.91 -5.90 -20.98
C LEU A 26 1.21 -7.00 -20.19
N THR A 27 1.79 -8.21 -20.20
CA THR A 27 1.36 -9.30 -19.31
C THR A 27 1.63 -8.96 -17.85
N ALA A 28 1.17 -9.77 -16.90
CA ALA A 28 1.51 -9.65 -15.48
C ALA A 28 3.03 -9.61 -15.29
N LYS A 29 3.76 -10.55 -15.89
CA LYS A 29 5.22 -10.59 -15.89
C LYS A 29 5.83 -9.35 -16.56
N GLY A 30 5.28 -8.92 -17.69
CA GLY A 30 5.73 -7.73 -18.41
C GLY A 30 5.62 -6.46 -17.59
N ASN A 31 4.56 -6.29 -16.80
CA ASN A 31 4.40 -5.18 -15.86
C ASN A 31 5.48 -5.18 -14.77
N ILE A 32 5.81 -6.35 -14.21
CA ILE A 32 6.86 -6.47 -13.20
C ILE A 32 8.25 -6.21 -13.82
N LEU A 33 8.53 -6.78 -15.00
CA LEU A 33 9.76 -6.52 -15.74
C LEU A 33 9.96 -5.03 -16.04
N PHE A 34 8.87 -4.30 -16.28
CA PHE A 34 8.94 -2.85 -16.42
C PHE A 34 9.44 -2.19 -15.13
N GLY A 35 8.91 -2.57 -13.95
CA GLY A 35 9.40 -2.08 -12.66
C GLY A 35 10.90 -2.35 -12.47
N ILE A 36 11.35 -3.59 -12.73
CA ILE A 36 12.76 -3.97 -12.62
C ILE A 36 13.65 -3.10 -13.54
N LYS A 37 13.20 -2.81 -14.75
CA LYS A 37 13.95 -1.95 -15.69
C LYS A 37 14.08 -0.51 -15.19
N GLN A 38 13.10 -0.01 -14.46
CA GLN A 38 13.08 1.36 -13.92
C GLN A 38 13.83 1.49 -12.59
N SER A 39 14.27 0.40 -11.96
CA SER A 39 15.00 0.43 -10.68
C SER A 39 16.36 1.14 -10.76
N GLY A 40 16.84 1.44 -11.94
CA GLY A 40 18.19 2.00 -12.17
C GLY A 40 19.33 1.01 -11.97
N LYS A 41 19.03 -0.22 -11.51
CA LYS A 41 20.03 -1.27 -11.31
C LYS A 41 20.37 -2.00 -12.60
N LYS A 42 21.64 -2.35 -12.74
CA LYS A 42 22.12 -3.08 -13.92
C LYS A 42 21.92 -4.59 -13.70
N TYR A 43 20.85 -5.13 -14.27
CA TYR A 43 20.57 -6.55 -14.32
C TYR A 43 20.72 -7.07 -15.75
N SER A 44 21.33 -8.24 -15.92
CA SER A 44 21.30 -9.01 -17.17
C SER A 44 19.86 -9.41 -17.51
N LYS A 45 19.62 -9.83 -18.76
CA LYS A 45 18.30 -10.33 -19.17
C LYS A 45 17.84 -11.50 -18.30
N LYS A 46 18.74 -12.44 -17.98
CA LYS A 46 18.45 -13.61 -17.17
C LYS A 46 18.05 -13.22 -15.74
N GLU A 47 18.83 -12.36 -15.08
CA GLU A 47 18.53 -11.88 -13.72
C GLU A 47 17.18 -11.17 -13.65
N ARG A 48 16.83 -10.36 -14.64
CA ARG A 48 15.52 -9.68 -14.69
C ARG A 48 14.37 -10.69 -14.79
N GLU A 49 14.52 -11.73 -15.61
CA GLU A 49 13.53 -12.78 -15.75
C GLU A 49 13.36 -13.56 -14.43
N GLU A 50 14.45 -13.94 -13.79
CA GLU A 50 14.45 -14.65 -12.50
C GLU A 50 13.78 -13.81 -11.39
N LYS A 51 14.13 -12.52 -11.29
CA LYS A 51 13.50 -11.60 -10.35
C LYS A 51 12.00 -11.42 -10.62
N ALA A 52 11.59 -11.29 -11.88
CA ALA A 52 10.18 -11.17 -12.20
C ALA A 52 9.38 -12.41 -11.79
N GLU A 53 9.95 -13.60 -11.97
CA GLU A 53 9.34 -14.86 -11.50
C GLU A 53 9.29 -14.94 -9.96
N GLU A 54 10.30 -14.41 -9.27
CA GLU A 54 10.34 -14.34 -7.82
C GLU A 54 9.21 -13.42 -7.29
N TYR A 55 9.07 -12.21 -7.85
CA TYR A 55 7.97 -11.31 -7.49
C TYR A 55 6.60 -11.90 -7.81
N LEU A 56 6.44 -12.61 -8.94
CA LEU A 56 5.18 -13.30 -9.25
C LEU A 56 4.84 -14.39 -8.22
N ARG A 57 5.85 -15.15 -7.79
CA ARG A 57 5.66 -16.15 -6.73
C ARG A 57 5.30 -15.52 -5.40
N SER A 58 5.98 -14.43 -5.01
CA SER A 58 5.73 -13.76 -3.73
C SER A 58 4.30 -13.20 -3.61
N VAL A 59 3.67 -12.86 -4.74
CA VAL A 59 2.27 -12.41 -4.76
C VAL A 59 1.27 -13.51 -5.16
N GLY A 60 1.72 -14.76 -5.29
CA GLY A 60 0.87 -15.92 -5.61
C GLY A 60 0.34 -15.94 -7.04
N LEU A 61 1.05 -15.33 -8.00
CA LEU A 61 0.58 -15.18 -9.39
C LEU A 61 1.47 -15.89 -10.43
N ALA A 62 2.30 -16.84 -10.04
CA ALA A 62 3.18 -17.55 -10.96
C ALA A 62 2.42 -18.19 -12.15
N ALA A 63 1.23 -18.77 -11.91
CA ALA A 63 0.38 -19.36 -12.93
C ALA A 63 -0.30 -18.34 -13.87
N ALA A 64 -0.31 -17.07 -13.50
CA ALA A 64 -0.93 -15.99 -14.27
C ALA A 64 0.08 -15.06 -14.96
N ARG A 65 1.36 -15.44 -14.98
CA ARG A 65 2.47 -14.62 -15.48
C ARG A 65 2.27 -14.07 -16.91
N ASP A 66 1.66 -14.87 -17.78
CA ASP A 66 1.48 -14.54 -19.20
C ASP A 66 0.10 -13.93 -19.50
N LYS A 67 -0.75 -13.74 -18.47
CA LYS A 67 -2.07 -13.10 -18.62
C LYS A 67 -1.93 -11.58 -18.73
N TYR A 68 -2.71 -10.99 -19.63
CA TYR A 68 -2.89 -9.54 -19.72
C TYR A 68 -3.84 -9.03 -18.64
N PRO A 69 -3.77 -7.73 -18.25
CA PRO A 69 -4.64 -7.16 -17.23
C PRO A 69 -6.14 -7.37 -17.47
N SER A 70 -6.58 -7.42 -18.73
CA SER A 70 -7.98 -7.71 -19.09
C SER A 70 -8.47 -9.09 -18.63
N LEU A 71 -7.56 -10.05 -18.45
CA LEU A 71 -7.83 -11.43 -18.02
C LEU A 71 -7.58 -11.67 -16.52
N LEU A 72 -7.28 -10.61 -15.77
CA LEU A 72 -7.01 -10.67 -14.33
C LEU A 72 -8.22 -10.13 -13.54
N SER A 73 -8.53 -10.77 -12.40
CA SER A 73 -9.47 -10.21 -11.42
C SER A 73 -8.91 -8.93 -10.79
N GLY A 74 -9.76 -8.14 -10.12
CA GLY A 74 -9.35 -6.93 -9.41
C GLY A 74 -8.20 -7.17 -8.42
N GLY A 75 -8.33 -8.18 -7.58
CA GLY A 75 -7.29 -8.56 -6.64
C GLY A 75 -6.00 -9.06 -7.30
N MET A 76 -6.09 -9.77 -8.42
CA MET A 76 -4.90 -10.17 -9.18
C MET A 76 -4.20 -8.93 -9.78
N LYS A 77 -4.96 -7.96 -10.31
CA LYS A 77 -4.42 -6.69 -10.80
C LYS A 77 -3.68 -5.95 -9.70
N GLN A 78 -4.27 -5.89 -8.49
CA GLN A 78 -3.65 -5.24 -7.33
C GLN A 78 -2.35 -5.93 -6.94
N ARG A 79 -2.34 -7.27 -6.86
CA ARG A 79 -1.12 -8.05 -6.58
C ARG A 79 -0.01 -7.76 -7.60
N VAL A 80 -0.33 -7.66 -8.89
CA VAL A 80 0.64 -7.28 -9.93
C VAL A 80 1.13 -5.86 -9.75
N ALA A 81 0.24 -4.90 -9.40
CA ALA A 81 0.62 -3.50 -9.18
C ALA A 81 1.58 -3.36 -7.99
N VAL A 82 1.31 -4.06 -6.88
CA VAL A 82 2.21 -4.12 -5.72
C VAL A 82 3.55 -4.75 -6.10
N ALA A 83 3.55 -5.90 -6.78
CA ALA A 83 4.78 -6.56 -7.22
C ALA A 83 5.62 -5.67 -8.15
N ARG A 84 4.98 -4.94 -9.07
CA ARG A 84 5.66 -3.97 -9.94
C ARG A 84 6.29 -2.82 -9.16
N ALA A 85 5.57 -2.31 -8.16
CA ALA A 85 6.08 -1.23 -7.31
C ALA A 85 7.28 -1.69 -6.47
N LEU A 86 7.22 -2.89 -5.89
CA LEU A 86 8.35 -3.49 -5.16
C LEU A 86 9.55 -3.78 -6.09
N ALA A 87 9.28 -4.19 -7.33
CA ALA A 87 10.29 -4.46 -8.34
C ALA A 87 11.07 -3.21 -8.80
N LEU A 88 10.57 -2.02 -8.52
CA LEU A 88 11.32 -0.77 -8.66
C LEU A 88 12.48 -0.67 -7.65
N GLU A 89 12.42 -1.45 -6.57
CA GLU A 89 13.42 -1.52 -5.51
C GLU A 89 13.71 -0.15 -4.84
N SER A 90 12.78 0.79 -4.92
CA SER A 90 12.81 2.08 -4.21
C SER A 90 12.74 1.89 -2.70
N ASP A 91 13.26 2.84 -1.92
CA ASP A 91 13.24 2.77 -0.44
C ASP A 91 11.87 3.16 0.12
N VAL A 92 11.10 3.96 -0.61
CA VAL A 92 9.77 4.44 -0.21
C VAL A 92 8.69 3.87 -1.12
N LEU A 93 7.61 3.38 -0.51
CA LEU A 93 6.41 2.89 -1.18
C LEU A 93 5.21 3.74 -0.75
N LEU A 94 4.57 4.37 -1.72
CA LEU A 94 3.34 5.15 -1.53
C LEU A 94 2.15 4.30 -1.98
N LEU A 95 1.20 4.05 -1.10
CA LEU A 95 -0.01 3.27 -1.38
C LEU A 95 -1.22 4.19 -1.19
N ASP A 96 -1.90 4.50 -2.28
CA ASP A 96 -3.03 5.42 -2.29
C ASP A 96 -4.34 4.62 -2.43
N GLU A 97 -5.06 4.44 -1.31
CA GLU A 97 -6.28 3.63 -1.18
C GLU A 97 -6.22 2.28 -1.91
N PRO A 98 -5.17 1.47 -1.70
CA PRO A 98 -4.89 0.32 -2.56
C PRO A 98 -5.94 -0.80 -2.44
N PHE A 99 -6.83 -0.76 -1.45
CA PHE A 99 -7.81 -1.80 -1.20
C PHE A 99 -9.27 -1.35 -1.32
N GLY A 100 -9.53 -0.10 -1.71
CA GLY A 100 -10.86 0.49 -1.72
C GLY A 100 -11.90 -0.23 -2.60
N ALA A 101 -11.48 -0.83 -3.72
CA ALA A 101 -12.36 -1.49 -4.69
C ALA A 101 -12.33 -3.03 -4.61
N ILE A 102 -11.93 -3.61 -3.47
CA ILE A 102 -11.71 -5.04 -3.31
C ILE A 102 -12.71 -5.61 -2.28
N ASP A 103 -13.22 -6.82 -2.53
CA ASP A 103 -14.10 -7.50 -1.59
C ASP A 103 -13.44 -7.73 -0.22
N PRO A 104 -14.22 -7.78 0.89
CA PRO A 104 -13.66 -7.80 2.25
C PRO A 104 -12.72 -8.97 2.52
N LYS A 105 -12.99 -10.16 2.00
CA LYS A 105 -12.14 -11.34 2.22
C LYS A 105 -10.79 -11.18 1.53
N LEU A 106 -10.81 -10.80 0.27
CA LEU A 106 -9.60 -10.59 -0.52
C LEU A 106 -8.78 -9.40 0.00
N ARG A 107 -9.44 -8.39 0.58
CA ARG A 107 -8.81 -7.25 1.22
C ARG A 107 -7.89 -7.69 2.36
N LEU A 108 -8.37 -8.54 3.27
CA LEU A 108 -7.57 -9.06 4.38
C LEU A 108 -6.33 -9.81 3.88
N GLU A 109 -6.49 -10.69 2.89
CA GLU A 109 -5.35 -11.42 2.29
C GLU A 109 -4.32 -10.47 1.68
N LEU A 110 -4.76 -9.37 1.05
CA LEU A 110 -3.87 -8.38 0.44
C LEU A 110 -3.18 -7.49 1.49
N GLN A 111 -3.86 -7.14 2.58
CA GLN A 111 -3.27 -6.42 3.70
C GLN A 111 -2.13 -7.22 4.33
N GLU A 112 -2.35 -8.50 4.63
CA GLU A 112 -1.32 -9.39 5.15
C GLU A 112 -0.15 -9.55 4.17
N LEU A 113 -0.44 -9.73 2.88
CA LEU A 113 0.57 -9.83 1.84
C LEU A 113 1.43 -8.57 1.76
N VAL A 114 0.81 -7.38 1.70
CA VAL A 114 1.52 -6.10 1.61
C VAL A 114 2.36 -5.86 2.86
N SER A 115 1.81 -6.09 4.05
CA SER A 115 2.53 -5.98 5.33
C SER A 115 3.76 -6.88 5.35
N SER A 116 3.61 -8.15 4.99
CA SER A 116 4.71 -9.12 4.92
C SER A 116 5.79 -8.71 3.92
N LEU A 117 5.39 -8.32 2.71
CA LEU A 117 6.34 -7.91 1.66
C LEU A 117 7.10 -6.64 2.05
N CYS A 118 6.42 -5.65 2.61
CA CYS A 118 7.06 -4.40 3.05
C CYS A 118 8.07 -4.63 4.18
N THR A 119 7.72 -5.50 5.14
CA THR A 119 8.63 -5.90 6.23
C THR A 119 9.84 -6.65 5.69
N THR A 120 9.62 -7.64 4.82
CA THR A 120 10.68 -8.45 4.20
C THR A 120 11.66 -7.58 3.40
N HIS A 121 11.15 -6.61 2.65
CA HIS A 121 11.96 -5.70 1.83
C HIS A 121 12.40 -4.44 2.58
N LYS A 122 12.11 -4.31 3.88
CA LYS A 122 12.50 -3.17 4.74
C LYS A 122 12.15 -1.81 4.13
N LYS A 123 10.92 -1.66 3.61
CA LYS A 123 10.46 -0.43 2.95
C LYS A 123 9.89 0.56 3.95
N THR A 124 10.14 1.86 3.70
CA THR A 124 9.32 2.91 4.31
C THR A 124 8.01 3.00 3.52
N VAL A 125 6.89 2.82 4.21
CA VAL A 125 5.56 2.81 3.56
C VAL A 125 4.76 4.03 4.01
N VAL A 126 4.23 4.77 3.06
CA VAL A 126 3.18 5.77 3.29
C VAL A 126 1.89 5.20 2.72
N PHE A 127 0.93 4.93 3.58
CA PHE A 127 -0.32 4.28 3.25
C PHE A 127 -1.47 5.27 3.47
N VAL A 128 -2.20 5.60 2.41
CA VAL A 128 -3.39 6.46 2.48
C VAL A 128 -4.63 5.57 2.50
N THR A 129 -5.47 5.75 3.49
CA THR A 129 -6.75 5.03 3.63
C THR A 129 -7.76 5.88 4.42
N HIS A 130 -9.03 5.64 4.19
CA HIS A 130 -10.13 6.12 5.01
C HIS A 130 -10.64 5.05 5.99
N ASP A 131 -10.06 3.86 5.98
CA ASP A 131 -10.42 2.75 6.87
C ASP A 131 -9.52 2.77 8.13
N ILE A 132 -10.15 2.99 9.28
CA ILE A 132 -9.47 3.09 10.57
C ILE A 132 -8.82 1.76 10.97
N ASP A 133 -9.48 0.64 10.66
CA ASP A 133 -8.96 -0.70 10.96
C ASP A 133 -7.69 -0.99 10.16
N GLU A 134 -7.67 -0.62 8.86
CA GLU A 134 -6.48 -0.72 8.03
C GLU A 134 -5.32 0.09 8.60
N ALA A 135 -5.59 1.33 8.99
CA ALA A 135 -4.57 2.20 9.58
C ALA A 135 -3.97 1.60 10.86
N ILE A 136 -4.80 1.05 11.77
CA ILE A 136 -4.34 0.44 13.01
C ILE A 136 -3.55 -0.84 12.75
N LEU A 137 -3.99 -1.66 11.79
CA LEU A 137 -3.35 -2.94 11.48
C LEU A 137 -1.98 -2.77 10.83
N LEU A 138 -1.84 -1.79 9.95
CA LEU A 138 -0.67 -1.69 9.07
C LEU A 138 0.38 -0.68 9.55
N ALA A 139 -0.02 0.42 10.20
CA ALA A 139 0.88 1.53 10.45
C ALA A 139 1.59 1.45 11.80
N ASP A 140 2.84 1.91 11.85
CA ASP A 140 3.55 2.22 13.10
C ASP A 140 3.16 3.60 13.64
N ARG A 141 2.72 4.48 12.73
CA ARG A 141 2.30 5.84 13.03
C ARG A 141 1.16 6.25 12.12
N ILE A 142 0.09 6.77 12.69
CA ILE A 142 -1.08 7.25 11.98
C ILE A 142 -1.09 8.77 11.99
N VAL A 143 -1.21 9.37 10.82
CA VAL A 143 -1.36 10.82 10.63
C VAL A 143 -2.80 11.10 10.22
N VAL A 144 -3.54 11.75 11.08
CA VAL A 144 -4.92 12.22 10.78
C VAL A 144 -4.81 13.53 10.04
N MET A 145 -5.36 13.56 8.83
CA MET A 145 -5.34 14.71 7.94
C MET A 145 -6.71 15.38 7.88
N GLU A 146 -6.72 16.69 7.74
CA GLU A 146 -7.89 17.48 7.37
C GLU A 146 -7.51 18.43 6.23
N PRO A 147 -8.46 19.12 5.58
CA PRO A 147 -8.12 19.98 4.44
C PRO A 147 -7.01 20.99 4.79
N GLY A 148 -5.86 20.83 4.13
CA GLY A 148 -4.72 21.74 4.23
C GLY A 148 -3.80 21.56 5.44
N LYS A 149 -4.11 20.68 6.42
CA LYS A 149 -3.24 20.52 7.61
C LYS A 149 -3.28 19.12 8.22
N ILE A 150 -2.27 18.84 9.05
CA ILE A 150 -2.23 17.66 9.92
C ILE A 150 -3.00 18.00 11.21
N ARG A 151 -4.03 17.21 11.52
CA ARG A 151 -4.80 17.33 12.77
C ARG A 151 -4.07 16.70 13.94
N SER A 152 -3.65 15.45 13.78
CA SER A 152 -2.95 14.72 14.84
C SER A 152 -2.01 13.65 14.29
N ILE A 153 -1.05 13.26 15.13
CA ILE A 153 -0.14 12.13 14.84
C ILE A 153 -0.20 11.19 16.04
N LEU A 154 -0.55 9.93 15.78
CA LEU A 154 -0.70 8.89 16.79
C LEU A 154 0.33 7.77 16.56
N GLN A 155 1.03 7.37 17.61
CA GLN A 155 1.87 6.16 17.59
C GLN A 155 0.99 4.93 17.81
N VAL A 156 1.28 3.87 17.09
CA VAL A 156 0.59 2.59 17.21
C VAL A 156 1.48 1.64 18.00
N GLU A 157 1.29 1.59 19.31
CA GLU A 157 2.08 0.78 20.25
C GLU A 157 1.56 -0.67 20.34
N LEU A 158 1.19 -1.23 19.19
CA LEU A 158 0.75 -2.62 19.08
C LEU A 158 1.86 -3.47 18.47
N PRO A 159 2.15 -4.66 18.99
CA PRO A 159 3.24 -5.51 18.49
C PRO A 159 2.96 -6.03 17.08
N HIS A 160 4.02 -6.25 16.31
CA HIS A 160 3.97 -6.96 15.02
C HIS A 160 4.33 -8.45 15.18
N PRO A 161 3.86 -9.35 14.32
CA PRO A 161 2.87 -9.13 13.23
C PRO A 161 1.47 -8.91 13.79
N ARG A 162 0.72 -8.02 13.16
CA ARG A 162 -0.66 -7.72 13.56
C ARG A 162 -1.64 -8.51 12.70
N LYS A 163 -2.47 -9.31 13.34
CA LYS A 163 -3.60 -9.97 12.71
C LYS A 163 -4.89 -9.40 13.28
N ARG A 164 -5.87 -9.19 12.42
CA ARG A 164 -7.14 -8.58 12.80
C ARG A 164 -7.81 -9.33 13.95
N ASP A 165 -7.90 -10.65 13.82
CA ASP A 165 -8.59 -11.50 14.81
C ASP A 165 -7.89 -11.51 16.17
N ASP A 166 -6.58 -11.29 16.23
CA ASP A 166 -5.81 -11.24 17.46
C ASP A 166 -5.89 -9.87 18.14
N LEU A 167 -6.24 -8.81 17.43
CA LEU A 167 -6.21 -7.43 17.92
C LEU A 167 -7.58 -6.90 18.31
N ILE A 168 -8.63 -7.22 17.54
CA ILE A 168 -9.99 -6.74 17.80
C ILE A 168 -10.42 -7.22 19.19
N GLY A 169 -10.92 -6.28 20.01
CA GLY A 169 -11.30 -6.54 21.40
C GLY A 169 -10.17 -6.42 22.42
N THR A 170 -8.92 -6.23 21.98
CA THR A 170 -7.84 -5.91 22.93
C THR A 170 -7.96 -4.47 23.42
N GLN A 171 -7.59 -4.21 24.68
CA GLN A 171 -7.65 -2.86 25.26
C GLN A 171 -6.84 -1.82 24.47
N GLY A 172 -5.69 -2.22 23.94
CA GLY A 172 -4.83 -1.35 23.13
C GLY A 172 -5.49 -0.94 21.82
N TYR A 173 -6.08 -1.90 21.10
CA TYR A 173 -6.82 -1.64 19.87
C TYR A 173 -8.03 -0.74 20.12
N GLU A 174 -8.88 -1.09 21.09
CA GLU A 174 -10.08 -0.34 21.44
C GLU A 174 -9.81 1.12 21.83
N LYS A 175 -8.72 1.33 22.58
CA LYS A 175 -8.29 2.69 22.98
C LYS A 175 -7.87 3.53 21.76
N LEU A 176 -7.09 2.94 20.85
CA LEU A 176 -6.61 3.62 19.64
C LEU A 176 -7.76 3.89 18.66
N HIS A 177 -8.61 2.88 18.44
CA HIS A 177 -9.78 2.97 17.58
C HIS A 177 -10.74 4.09 18.03
N ARG A 178 -11.07 4.15 19.35
CA ARG A 178 -11.88 5.24 19.90
C ARG A 178 -11.25 6.63 19.70
N LYS A 179 -9.93 6.75 19.87
CA LYS A 179 -9.23 8.03 19.64
C LYS A 179 -9.33 8.47 18.18
N LEU A 180 -9.17 7.54 17.23
CA LEU A 180 -9.27 7.83 15.80
C LEU A 180 -10.69 8.22 15.40
N ILE A 181 -11.69 7.48 15.87
CA ILE A 181 -13.11 7.80 15.64
C ILE A 181 -13.44 9.20 16.20
N ALA A 182 -13.05 9.50 17.44
CA ALA A 182 -13.31 10.82 18.03
C ALA A 182 -12.67 11.93 17.17
N SER A 183 -11.42 11.76 16.76
CA SER A 183 -10.72 12.71 15.89
C SER A 183 -11.43 12.90 14.54
N PHE A 184 -12.00 11.84 13.97
CA PHE A 184 -12.74 11.89 12.72
C PHE A 184 -14.09 12.62 12.87
N TYR A 185 -14.87 12.32 13.92
CA TYR A 185 -16.15 12.98 14.17
C TYR A 185 -15.99 14.48 14.49
N GLU A 186 -14.99 14.86 15.27
CA GLU A 186 -14.66 16.27 15.51
C GLU A 186 -14.32 16.97 14.19
N GLN A 187 -13.57 16.33 13.28
CA GLN A 187 -13.27 16.87 11.96
C GLN A 187 -14.54 17.12 11.13
N VAL A 188 -15.47 16.15 11.13
CA VAL A 188 -16.74 16.29 10.40
C VAL A 188 -17.55 17.47 10.97
N GLN A 189 -17.61 17.60 12.29
CA GLN A 189 -18.33 18.71 12.93
C GLN A 189 -17.69 20.06 12.59
N ASP A 190 -16.35 20.17 12.70
CA ASP A 190 -15.60 21.39 12.35
C ASP A 190 -15.85 21.83 10.89
N ASN A 191 -15.92 20.86 9.95
CA ASN A 191 -16.21 21.14 8.55
C ASN A 191 -17.64 21.62 8.32
N ILE A 192 -18.62 21.03 9.01
CA ILE A 192 -20.03 21.46 8.96
C ILE A 192 -20.15 22.90 9.47
N ASP A 193 -19.54 23.19 10.60
CA ASP A 193 -19.56 24.51 11.23
C ASP A 193 -18.86 25.61 10.38
N ALA A 194 -17.84 25.18 9.61
CA ALA A 194 -17.13 26.03 8.65
C ALA A 194 -17.84 26.18 7.28
N GLY A 195 -18.96 25.47 7.05
CA GLY A 195 -19.68 25.48 5.77
C GLY A 195 -18.92 24.84 4.60
N VAL A 196 -17.96 23.97 4.89
CA VAL A 196 -17.21 23.22 3.87
C VAL A 196 -18.02 21.99 3.48
N ALA A 197 -18.36 21.85 2.19
CA ALA A 197 -19.02 20.65 1.68
C ALA A 197 -18.11 19.41 1.89
N LEU A 198 -18.71 18.31 2.35
CA LEU A 198 -18.05 17.02 2.56
C LEU A 198 -17.77 16.32 1.22
#